data_c605af001f35c6aaa35a1b11cc2cdf32
#
_entry.id   c605af001f35c6aaa35a1b11cc2cdf32
#
_cell.length_a   1.000
_cell.length_b   1.000
_cell.length_c   1.000
_cell.angle_alpha   90.00
_cell.angle_beta   90.00
_cell.angle_gamma   90.00
#
_symmetry.space_group_name_H-M   'P 1'
#
loop_
_entity.id
_entity.type
_entity.pdbx_description
1 polymer ?
#
loop_
_entity_poly.entity_id
_entity_poly.type
_entity_poly.pdbx_seq_one_letter_code
_entity_poly.pdbx_strand_id
1 'polypeptide(L)'
;MQSVAAKLKVKDEVWIVVASLSYENPDRYDFSLAEIFEKFLEMGFESRPSSFRAHVGQHTVSNVDGHNPCRYLYQTAPRRRRLFLEGDECVAEATGKILPDLDEIPVKYRFLLEWAETRLGESRLVSAKTSNLWLDALVKLQGSFRYTASGQTVDQYVRELRADWDSDGGA
;
A
#
# COMPACT_ATOMS: atom_id res chain seq x y z
N MET A 1 4.28 -42.89 1.65
CA MET A 1 5.28 -41.82 1.39
C MET A 1 4.75 -40.55 2.08
N GLN A 2 5.37 -40.21 3.23
CA GLN A 2 5.02 -38.94 3.91
C GLN A 2 5.64 -37.80 3.09
N SER A 3 4.80 -36.96 2.52
CA SER A 3 5.22 -35.69 1.94
C SER A 3 5.84 -34.86 3.09
N VAL A 4 7.13 -34.61 3.02
CA VAL A 4 7.80 -33.67 3.93
C VAL A 4 7.16 -32.31 3.63
N ALA A 5 6.28 -31.86 4.51
CA ALA A 5 5.69 -30.52 4.40
C ALA A 5 6.86 -29.53 4.37
N ALA A 6 7.01 -28.82 3.27
CA ALA A 6 8.06 -27.82 3.13
C ALA A 6 7.90 -26.82 4.27
N LYS A 7 8.98 -26.56 5.01
CA LYS A 7 8.96 -25.62 6.14
C LYS A 7 8.55 -24.24 5.62
N LEU A 8 7.47 -23.70 6.19
CA LEU A 8 6.98 -22.37 5.83
C LEU A 8 8.07 -21.32 6.07
N LYS A 9 8.27 -20.43 5.11
CA LYS A 9 9.24 -19.34 5.23
C LYS A 9 8.69 -18.22 6.10
N VAL A 10 9.55 -17.57 6.88
CA VAL A 10 9.14 -16.49 7.80
C VAL A 10 8.39 -15.36 7.08
N LYS A 11 8.81 -15.01 5.86
CA LYS A 11 8.10 -13.99 5.05
C LYS A 11 6.64 -14.37 4.78
N ASP A 12 6.39 -15.66 4.51
CA ASP A 12 5.06 -16.16 4.19
C ASP A 12 4.20 -16.29 5.45
N GLU A 13 4.81 -16.64 6.61
CA GLU A 13 4.13 -16.55 7.92
C GLU A 13 3.67 -15.11 8.20
N VAL A 14 4.52 -14.11 7.94
CA VAL A 14 4.17 -12.69 8.10
C VAL A 14 2.98 -12.32 7.23
N TRP A 15 3.00 -12.72 5.95
CA TRP A 15 1.90 -12.46 5.05
C TRP A 15 0.59 -13.11 5.54
N ILE A 16 0.64 -14.39 5.93
CA ILE A 16 -0.53 -15.13 6.44
C ILE A 16 -1.12 -14.44 7.67
N VAL A 17 -0.29 -14.01 8.61
CA VAL A 17 -0.74 -13.35 9.84
C VAL A 17 -1.47 -12.05 9.53
N VAL A 18 -0.90 -11.20 8.68
CA VAL A 18 -1.52 -9.90 8.35
C VAL A 18 -2.74 -10.09 7.45
N ALA A 19 -2.72 -11.07 6.55
CA ALA A 19 -3.88 -11.42 5.74
C ALA A 19 -5.03 -11.96 6.60
N SER A 20 -4.75 -12.80 7.60
CA SER A 20 -5.76 -13.29 8.55
C SER A 20 -6.38 -12.15 9.35
N LEU A 21 -5.56 -11.24 9.91
CA LEU A 21 -6.07 -10.06 10.60
C LEU A 21 -6.96 -9.20 9.71
N SER A 22 -6.54 -8.99 8.45
CA SER A 22 -7.31 -8.19 7.49
C SER A 22 -8.61 -8.87 7.07
N TYR A 23 -8.60 -10.20 6.95
CA TYR A 23 -9.78 -11.00 6.63
C TYR A 23 -10.81 -10.99 7.78
N GLU A 24 -10.33 -11.13 9.01
CA GLU A 24 -11.16 -11.13 10.23
C GLU A 24 -11.71 -9.72 10.56
N ASN A 25 -11.04 -8.67 10.09
CA ASN A 25 -11.38 -7.26 10.38
C ASN A 25 -11.44 -6.43 9.09
N PRO A 26 -12.43 -6.65 8.22
CA PRO A 26 -12.48 -6.04 6.89
C PRO A 26 -12.59 -4.50 6.91
N ASP A 27 -13.14 -3.93 7.97
CA ASP A 27 -13.30 -2.48 8.14
C ASP A 27 -12.04 -1.78 8.67
N ARG A 28 -11.04 -2.55 9.09
CA ARG A 28 -9.77 -1.98 9.60
C ARG A 28 -8.78 -1.76 8.48
N TYR A 29 -8.21 -0.55 8.48
CA TYR A 29 -7.23 -0.15 7.47
C TYR A 29 -5.85 -0.75 7.72
N ASP A 30 -5.41 -0.82 8.98
CA ASP A 30 -4.08 -1.30 9.38
C ASP A 30 -4.06 -1.88 10.80
N PHE A 31 -2.93 -2.49 11.16
CA PHE A 31 -2.69 -3.14 12.45
C PHE A 31 -1.37 -2.69 13.04
N SER A 32 -1.30 -2.60 14.36
CA SER A 32 -0.06 -2.34 15.07
C SER A 32 0.88 -3.57 15.04
N LEU A 33 2.17 -3.34 15.19
CA LEU A 33 3.14 -4.44 15.31
C LEU A 33 2.84 -5.36 16.51
N ALA A 34 2.23 -4.85 17.57
CA ALA A 34 1.81 -5.64 18.73
C ALA A 34 0.70 -6.61 18.36
N GLU A 35 -0.38 -6.13 17.73
CA GLU A 35 -1.50 -6.97 17.27
C GLU A 35 -1.04 -8.05 16.28
N ILE A 36 -0.16 -7.69 15.34
CA ILE A 36 0.41 -8.64 14.38
C ILE A 36 1.23 -9.71 15.12
N PHE A 37 1.99 -9.33 16.13
CA PHE A 37 2.78 -10.26 16.90
C PHE A 37 1.93 -11.17 17.81
N GLU A 38 0.89 -10.64 18.43
CA GLU A 38 -0.09 -11.43 19.19
C GLU A 38 -0.76 -12.48 18.31
N LYS A 39 -1.20 -12.09 17.11
CA LYS A 39 -1.79 -13.01 16.14
C LYS A 39 -0.81 -14.09 15.69
N PHE A 40 0.47 -13.74 15.50
CA PHE A 40 1.52 -14.71 15.20
C PHE A 40 1.65 -15.77 16.30
N LEU A 41 1.64 -15.36 17.57
CA LEU A 41 1.71 -16.27 18.72
C LEU A 41 0.46 -17.16 18.81
N GLU A 42 -0.72 -16.59 18.57
CA GLU A 42 -2.01 -17.32 18.53
C GLU A 42 -2.02 -18.41 17.46
N MET A 43 -1.48 -18.12 16.28
CA MET A 43 -1.44 -19.06 15.16
C MET A 43 -0.42 -20.18 15.32
N GLY A 44 0.51 -20.08 16.29
CA GLY A 44 1.44 -21.14 16.68
C GLY A 44 2.45 -21.50 15.59
N PHE A 45 2.94 -20.52 14.83
CA PHE A 45 3.98 -20.74 13.84
C PHE A 45 5.32 -21.11 14.48
N GLU A 46 6.14 -21.89 13.73
CA GLU A 46 7.40 -22.43 14.24
C GLU A 46 8.59 -21.46 14.19
N SER A 47 8.44 -20.34 13.51
CA SER A 47 9.54 -19.36 13.37
C SER A 47 9.89 -18.71 14.69
N ARG A 48 11.16 -18.31 14.80
CA ARG A 48 11.63 -17.59 15.99
C ARG A 48 10.96 -16.21 16.07
N PRO A 49 10.45 -15.81 17.25
CA PRO A 49 9.80 -14.51 17.43
C PRO A 49 10.65 -13.31 16.99
N SER A 50 11.97 -13.36 17.20
CA SER A 50 12.90 -12.31 16.75
C SER A 50 12.99 -12.22 15.22
N SER A 51 13.01 -13.36 14.54
CA SER A 51 13.03 -13.42 13.07
C SER A 51 11.73 -12.90 12.48
N PHE A 52 10.58 -13.28 13.05
CA PHE A 52 9.27 -12.76 12.65
C PHE A 52 9.20 -11.24 12.80
N ARG A 53 9.63 -10.69 13.94
CA ARG A 53 9.67 -9.25 14.18
C ARG A 53 10.53 -8.49 13.17
N ALA A 54 11.69 -9.02 12.80
CA ALA A 54 12.57 -8.42 11.80
C ALA A 54 11.87 -8.35 10.41
N HIS A 55 11.17 -9.42 10.02
CA HIS A 55 10.44 -9.44 8.76
C HIS A 55 9.26 -8.48 8.75
N VAL A 56 8.42 -8.46 9.79
CA VAL A 56 7.30 -7.49 9.91
C VAL A 56 7.81 -6.05 9.99
N GLY A 57 8.97 -5.83 10.60
CA GLY A 57 9.56 -4.51 10.76
C GLY A 57 10.14 -3.94 9.48
N GLN A 58 10.81 -4.77 8.67
CA GLN A 58 11.65 -4.32 7.58
C GLN A 58 11.58 -5.21 6.33
N HIS A 59 11.93 -6.50 6.43
CA HIS A 59 12.22 -7.35 5.25
C HIS A 59 11.03 -7.63 4.33
N THR A 60 9.79 -7.40 4.76
CA THR A 60 8.57 -7.58 3.96
C THR A 60 7.83 -6.26 3.69
N VAL A 61 8.40 -5.12 4.10
CA VAL A 61 7.74 -3.80 4.01
C VAL A 61 8.23 -3.05 2.78
N SER A 62 7.31 -2.61 1.92
CA SER A 62 7.62 -2.04 0.60
C SER A 62 8.19 -0.62 0.64
N ASN A 63 7.81 0.18 1.63
CA ASN A 63 8.14 1.60 1.75
C ASN A 63 9.09 1.93 2.91
N VAL A 64 9.87 0.96 3.36
CA VAL A 64 10.92 1.13 4.38
C VAL A 64 12.26 0.74 3.76
N ASP A 65 13.28 1.59 3.97
CA ASP A 65 14.62 1.32 3.47
C ASP A 65 15.20 0.03 4.03
N GLY A 66 15.83 -0.77 3.16
CA GLY A 66 16.45 -2.02 3.54
C GLY A 66 16.42 -3.06 2.42
N HIS A 67 16.93 -4.25 2.71
CA HIS A 67 16.84 -5.37 1.78
C HIS A 67 15.44 -6.00 1.84
N ASN A 68 14.58 -5.64 0.88
CA ASN A 68 13.18 -6.03 0.82
C ASN A 68 12.93 -7.02 -0.34
N PRO A 69 13.13 -8.33 -0.12
CA PRO A 69 12.99 -9.34 -1.18
C PRO A 69 11.53 -9.58 -1.60
N CYS A 70 10.56 -9.00 -0.89
CA CYS A 70 9.14 -9.07 -1.23
C CYS A 70 8.40 -7.82 -0.72
N ARG A 71 7.26 -7.51 -1.33
CA ARG A 71 6.41 -6.35 -1.03
C ARG A 71 5.09 -6.78 -0.43
N TYR A 72 5.14 -7.51 0.69
CA TYR A 72 3.92 -8.04 1.30
C TYR A 72 3.17 -7.02 2.14
N LEU A 73 3.92 -6.10 2.76
CA LEU A 73 3.37 -5.12 3.70
C LEU A 73 3.68 -3.68 3.25
N TYR A 74 2.84 -2.78 3.73
CA TYR A 74 3.00 -1.34 3.62
C TYR A 74 2.96 -0.70 5.01
N GLN A 75 3.89 0.19 5.31
CA GLN A 75 3.89 0.98 6.53
C GLN A 75 2.98 2.20 6.37
N THR A 76 1.88 2.23 7.09
CA THR A 76 0.90 3.34 7.09
C THR A 76 1.28 4.46 8.06
N ALA A 77 1.90 4.06 9.18
CA ALA A 77 2.41 4.96 10.20
C ALA A 77 3.54 4.26 10.99
N PRO A 78 4.30 4.96 11.84
CA PRO A 78 5.25 4.33 12.73
C PRO A 78 4.60 3.17 13.50
N ARG A 79 5.20 1.97 13.41
CA ARG A 79 4.74 0.73 14.06
C ARG A 79 3.34 0.23 13.62
N ARG A 80 2.84 0.67 12.46
CA ARG A 80 1.58 0.18 11.88
C ARG A 80 1.81 -0.37 10.49
N ARG A 81 1.14 -1.48 10.16
CA ARG A 81 1.28 -2.21 8.90
C ARG A 81 -0.08 -2.65 8.37
N ARG A 82 -0.19 -2.73 7.05
CA ARG A 82 -1.25 -3.43 6.34
C ARG A 82 -0.68 -4.26 5.20
N LEU A 83 -1.49 -5.06 4.56
CA LEU A 83 -1.11 -5.68 3.29
C LEU A 83 -0.82 -4.59 2.23
N PHE A 84 0.17 -4.87 1.40
CA PHE A 84 0.47 -4.04 0.24
C PHE A 84 -0.71 -4.04 -0.73
N LEU A 85 -1.03 -2.87 -1.27
CA LEU A 85 -2.04 -2.70 -2.32
C LEU A 85 -1.37 -2.19 -3.59
N GLU A 86 -1.95 -2.51 -4.73
CA GLU A 86 -1.43 -2.01 -5.99
C GLU A 86 -1.61 -0.48 -6.08
N GLY A 87 -0.53 0.21 -6.43
CA GLY A 87 -0.47 1.67 -6.42
C GLY A 87 0.17 2.27 -5.17
N ASP A 88 0.49 1.44 -4.17
CA ASP A 88 1.29 1.89 -3.03
C ASP A 88 2.72 2.27 -3.46
N GLU A 89 3.25 3.33 -2.86
CA GLU A 89 4.64 3.73 -3.08
C GLU A 89 5.61 2.69 -2.53
N CYS A 90 6.69 2.45 -3.26
CA CYS A 90 7.75 1.53 -2.85
C CYS A 90 9.09 2.25 -2.86
N VAL A 91 10.00 1.83 -1.98
CA VAL A 91 11.42 2.17 -2.15
C VAL A 91 12.00 1.45 -3.38
N ALA A 92 13.03 2.02 -4.00
CA ALA A 92 13.59 1.48 -5.25
C ALA A 92 14.07 0.03 -5.13
N GLU A 93 14.51 -0.38 -3.96
CA GLU A 93 15.02 -1.73 -3.65
C GLU A 93 13.91 -2.77 -3.45
N ALA A 94 12.67 -2.35 -3.25
CA ALA A 94 11.53 -3.23 -3.04
C ALA A 94 10.97 -3.76 -4.38
N THR A 95 11.61 -4.77 -4.94
CA THR A 95 11.30 -5.31 -6.29
C THR A 95 10.56 -6.64 -6.28
N GLY A 96 10.36 -7.25 -5.13
CA GLY A 96 9.80 -8.61 -4.99
C GLY A 96 8.30 -8.73 -5.23
N LYS A 97 7.79 -9.95 -5.05
CA LYS A 97 6.37 -10.29 -5.19
C LYS A 97 5.53 -9.59 -4.13
N ILE A 98 4.28 -9.30 -4.47
CA ILE A 98 3.26 -8.73 -3.57
C ILE A 98 2.41 -9.80 -2.88
N LEU A 99 2.39 -11.00 -3.43
CA LEU A 99 1.72 -12.18 -2.87
C LEU A 99 2.69 -13.36 -2.84
N PRO A 100 2.59 -14.27 -1.86
CA PRO A 100 3.30 -15.53 -1.87
C PRO A 100 2.79 -16.47 -2.96
N ASP A 101 3.60 -17.47 -3.32
CA ASP A 101 3.18 -18.49 -4.26
C ASP A 101 2.22 -19.49 -3.60
N LEU A 102 1.25 -19.99 -4.35
CA LEU A 102 0.22 -20.91 -3.85
C LEU A 102 0.79 -22.20 -3.24
N ASP A 103 1.89 -22.69 -3.79
CA ASP A 103 2.59 -23.91 -3.31
C ASP A 103 3.44 -23.66 -2.04
N GLU A 104 3.82 -22.40 -1.78
CA GLU A 104 4.51 -21.99 -0.55
C GLU A 104 3.54 -21.85 0.64
N ILE A 105 2.22 -21.70 0.39
CA ILE A 105 1.19 -21.50 1.44
C ILE A 105 0.52 -22.83 1.81
N PRO A 106 0.46 -23.18 3.11
CA PRO A 106 -0.29 -24.34 3.58
C PRO A 106 -1.75 -24.32 3.13
N VAL A 107 -2.30 -25.47 2.76
CA VAL A 107 -3.66 -25.63 2.21
C VAL A 107 -4.71 -24.90 3.02
N LYS A 108 -4.61 -24.96 4.35
CA LYS A 108 -5.56 -24.31 5.28
C LYS A 108 -5.61 -22.77 5.19
N TYR A 109 -4.61 -22.12 4.56
CA TYR A 109 -4.54 -20.67 4.40
C TYR A 109 -4.68 -20.20 2.95
N ARG A 110 -4.84 -21.10 1.98
CA ARG A 110 -4.93 -20.73 0.55
C ARG A 110 -6.13 -19.84 0.23
N PHE A 111 -7.20 -19.97 0.98
CA PHE A 111 -8.37 -19.08 0.84
C PHE A 111 -8.01 -17.59 1.06
N LEU A 112 -6.97 -17.30 1.84
CA LEU A 112 -6.48 -15.92 2.03
C LEU A 112 -5.85 -15.36 0.75
N LEU A 113 -5.23 -16.20 -0.09
CA LEU A 113 -4.70 -15.76 -1.40
C LEU A 113 -5.84 -15.37 -2.34
N GLU A 114 -6.86 -16.21 -2.49
CA GLU A 114 -8.03 -15.93 -3.32
C GLU A 114 -8.73 -14.64 -2.88
N TRP A 115 -8.89 -14.46 -1.56
CA TRP A 115 -9.44 -13.25 -0.99
C TRP A 115 -8.56 -12.02 -1.27
N ALA A 116 -7.24 -12.12 -1.11
CA ALA A 116 -6.32 -11.02 -1.35
C ALA A 116 -6.25 -10.63 -2.83
N GLU A 117 -6.28 -11.60 -3.76
CA GLU A 117 -6.35 -11.35 -5.20
C GLU A 117 -7.61 -10.59 -5.59
N THR A 118 -8.77 -10.98 -5.02
CA THR A 118 -10.03 -10.26 -5.23
C THR A 118 -9.92 -8.81 -4.76
N ARG A 119 -9.34 -8.57 -3.60
CA ARG A 119 -9.18 -7.24 -3.02
C ARG A 119 -8.18 -6.37 -3.83
N LEU A 120 -7.11 -6.97 -4.34
CA LEU A 120 -6.19 -6.28 -5.26
C LEU A 120 -6.89 -5.89 -6.57
N GLY A 121 -7.72 -6.75 -7.12
CA GLY A 121 -8.54 -6.46 -8.30
C GLY A 121 -9.53 -5.31 -8.07
N GLU A 122 -10.19 -5.28 -6.92
CA GLU A 122 -11.07 -4.16 -6.52
C GLU A 122 -10.31 -2.84 -6.37
N SER A 123 -9.13 -2.88 -5.76
CA SER A 123 -8.26 -1.70 -5.62
C SER A 123 -7.84 -1.13 -6.98
N ARG A 124 -7.52 -1.98 -7.95
CA ARG A 124 -7.25 -1.57 -9.34
C ARG A 124 -8.42 -0.84 -9.97
N LEU A 125 -9.63 -1.36 -9.81
CA LEU A 125 -10.85 -0.77 -10.36
C LEU A 125 -11.17 0.59 -9.74
N VAL A 126 -10.98 0.73 -8.43
CA VAL A 126 -11.18 2.00 -7.72
C VAL A 126 -10.14 3.03 -8.18
N SER A 127 -8.87 2.65 -8.24
CA SER A 127 -7.78 3.53 -8.70
C SER A 127 -7.99 3.99 -10.14
N ALA A 128 -8.39 3.10 -11.04
CA ALA A 128 -8.70 3.43 -12.43
C ALA A 128 -9.91 4.37 -12.54
N LYS A 129 -10.97 4.13 -11.77
CA LYS A 129 -12.15 5.02 -11.72
C LYS A 129 -11.80 6.39 -11.18
N THR A 130 -11.02 6.47 -10.10
CA THR A 130 -10.60 7.74 -9.51
C THR A 130 -9.70 8.52 -10.46
N SER A 131 -8.78 7.86 -11.16
CA SER A 131 -7.94 8.49 -12.19
C SER A 131 -8.77 9.04 -13.35
N ASN A 132 -9.78 8.32 -13.83
CA ASN A 132 -10.66 8.78 -14.89
C ASN A 132 -11.56 9.93 -14.43
N LEU A 133 -12.07 9.89 -13.18
CA LEU A 133 -12.86 11.00 -12.60
C LEU A 133 -12.02 12.26 -12.43
N TRP A 134 -10.73 12.13 -12.07
CA TRP A 134 -9.79 13.25 -11.99
C TRP A 134 -9.52 13.87 -13.37
N LEU A 135 -9.27 13.04 -14.38
CA LEU A 135 -9.08 13.49 -15.75
C LEU A 135 -10.33 14.18 -16.30
N ASP A 136 -11.50 13.59 -16.09
CA ASP A 136 -12.78 14.21 -16.47
C ASP A 136 -13.04 15.54 -15.73
N ALA A 137 -12.69 15.60 -14.43
CA ALA A 137 -12.78 16.83 -13.65
C ALA A 137 -11.80 17.89 -14.17
N LEU A 138 -10.55 17.53 -14.48
CA LEU A 138 -9.57 18.44 -15.08
C LEU A 138 -9.99 18.94 -16.45
N VAL A 139 -10.52 18.07 -17.32
CA VAL A 139 -11.02 18.46 -18.64
C VAL A 139 -12.22 19.44 -18.51
N LYS A 140 -13.14 19.19 -17.58
CA LYS A 140 -14.25 20.09 -17.28
C LYS A 140 -13.78 21.42 -16.70
N LEU A 141 -12.77 21.38 -15.82
CA LEU A 141 -12.14 22.58 -15.25
C LEU A 141 -11.39 23.38 -16.32
N GLN A 142 -10.65 22.75 -17.23
CA GLN A 142 -10.00 23.43 -18.36
C GLN A 142 -11.00 24.21 -19.24
N GLY A 143 -12.23 23.69 -19.40
CA GLY A 143 -13.33 24.39 -20.08
C GLY A 143 -13.90 25.55 -19.29
N SER A 144 -13.85 25.51 -17.95
CA SER A 144 -14.44 26.48 -17.03
C SER A 144 -13.51 27.65 -16.71
N PHE A 145 -12.20 27.44 -16.78
CA PHE A 145 -11.17 28.45 -16.44
C PHE A 145 -10.79 29.37 -17.62
N ARG A 146 -11.58 29.45 -18.66
CA ARG A 146 -11.32 30.41 -19.74
C ARG A 146 -11.48 31.87 -19.32
N TYR A 147 -12.29 32.14 -18.30
CA TYR A 147 -12.53 33.50 -17.79
C TYR A 147 -12.64 33.51 -16.26
N THR A 148 -12.00 34.48 -15.63
CA THR A 148 -12.23 34.81 -14.22
C THR A 148 -13.61 35.48 -14.05
N ALA A 149 -14.07 35.66 -12.81
CA ALA A 149 -15.31 36.40 -12.51
C ALA A 149 -15.31 37.84 -13.05
N SER A 150 -14.14 38.41 -13.38
CA SER A 150 -13.93 39.72 -14.00
C SER A 150 -13.94 39.69 -15.54
N GLY A 151 -14.14 38.52 -16.16
CA GLY A 151 -14.11 38.37 -17.62
C GLY A 151 -12.69 38.32 -18.23
N GLN A 152 -11.66 38.30 -17.41
CA GLN A 152 -10.27 38.17 -17.84
C GLN A 152 -9.90 36.73 -18.14
N THR A 153 -8.99 36.48 -19.08
CA THR A 153 -8.40 35.14 -19.27
C THR A 153 -7.48 34.80 -18.10
N VAL A 154 -7.34 33.51 -17.80
CA VAL A 154 -6.43 33.02 -16.73
C VAL A 154 -5.00 33.55 -16.92
N ASP A 155 -4.54 33.63 -18.18
CA ASP A 155 -3.19 34.16 -18.51
C ASP A 155 -3.08 35.67 -18.20
N GLN A 156 -4.12 36.45 -18.36
CA GLN A 156 -4.14 37.85 -17.99
C GLN A 156 -4.12 38.04 -16.48
N TYR A 157 -4.93 37.26 -15.75
CA TYR A 157 -4.96 37.27 -14.29
C TYR A 157 -3.62 36.86 -13.67
N VAL A 158 -2.98 35.80 -14.19
CA VAL A 158 -1.66 35.35 -13.71
C VAL A 158 -0.56 36.38 -14.01
N ARG A 159 -0.64 37.12 -15.13
CA ARG A 159 0.30 38.18 -15.44
C ARG A 159 0.16 39.37 -14.48
N GLU A 160 -1.06 39.74 -14.14
CA GLU A 160 -1.34 40.83 -13.19
C GLU A 160 -0.84 40.47 -11.79
N LEU A 161 -1.12 39.24 -11.32
CA LEU A 161 -0.56 38.74 -10.04
C LEU A 161 0.97 38.74 -9.98
N ARG A 162 1.66 38.46 -11.09
CA ARG A 162 3.13 38.52 -11.15
C ARG A 162 3.65 39.94 -11.17
N ALA A 163 2.95 40.86 -11.83
CA ALA A 163 3.33 42.28 -11.87
C ALA A 163 3.22 42.94 -10.49
N ASP A 164 2.22 42.56 -9.68
CA ASP A 164 2.08 43.04 -8.30
C ASP A 164 3.20 42.52 -7.39
N TRP A 165 3.66 41.29 -7.60
CA TRP A 165 4.77 40.71 -6.82
C TRP A 165 6.12 41.35 -7.13
N ASP A 166 6.38 41.73 -8.39
CA ASP A 166 7.61 42.40 -8.80
C ASP A 166 7.65 43.87 -8.33
N SER A 167 6.51 44.48 -8.03
CA SER A 167 6.43 45.86 -7.53
C SER A 167 6.61 46.00 -6.01
N ASP A 168 6.36 44.97 -5.22
CA ASP A 168 6.54 45.00 -3.75
C ASP A 168 7.94 44.54 -3.28
N GLY A 169 8.80 44.08 -4.17
CA GLY A 169 10.15 43.59 -3.90
C GLY A 169 11.28 44.65 -3.94
N GLY A 170 10.95 45.91 -4.01
CA GLY A 170 11.92 47.00 -4.17
C GLY A 170 11.86 48.07 -3.07
N ALA A 171 12.23 47.72 -1.83
CA ALA A 171 12.57 48.65 -0.77
C ALA A 171 13.60 48.05 0.20
#